data_8aa720fb8a80f71e9d6fab788104e368
#
_entry.id   8aa720fb8a80f71e9d6fab788104e368
#
_cell.length_a   1.000
_cell.length_b   1.000
_cell.length_c   1.000
_cell.angle_alpha   90.00
_cell.angle_beta   90.00
_cell.angle_gamma   90.00
#
_symmetry.space_group_name_H-M   'P 1'
#
loop_
_entity.id
_entity.type
_entity.pdbx_description
1 polymer ?
#
loop_
_entity_poly.entity_id
_entity_poly.type
_entity_poly.pdbx_seq_one_letter_code
_entity_poly.pdbx_strand_id
1 'polypeptide(L)'
;MKISRREKPLYALTIALMAVYFVLGCGIFDDYGCGPDEGIERQTSLVNFRYTIERLRLPVPDRWTTFLAYLPDLKEYRDRYYGTALHQPLVLIEAMGNFTMPARDFYRMRHFYTFLNWYAATIFFYALIRRRFGDPLTALIGWLILVLTPRFFAEAFYNNKDILFTAWTIFSLCTVDRWIQRKTVRSALLTAAVLALTVNTRLNGLAYLPIAIAIYFISALRTKEKPRVALTQLLLIGFLFLIFLIAITPNLWESPLPTLIETFRFSAAHPNHSAQGNLFFGKLIDASLSRRYVAVWIALTTPTGYLILSAAGLILFFFETFRRRKTSEPRPSQRSDLLALTIGAVPLLYIVLRHVTIYNTWRHCYFVYPTIVYFAAFAVNRSISKLRAVPSPNVRAGMAGLAAACLIAMIGESGVWIARNHPYQFAYFAPPARPNAEAFSGDYWQLPDRKSVV
;
A
#
# COMPACT_ATOMS: atom_id res chain seq x y z
N MET A 1 15.18 14.41 -16.37
CA MET A 1 16.27 14.74 -15.43
C MET A 1 17.54 14.11 -16.00
N LYS A 2 18.57 14.91 -16.31
CA LYS A 2 19.85 14.37 -16.80
C LYS A 2 20.63 13.78 -15.62
N ILE A 3 21.03 12.51 -15.73
CA ILE A 3 21.83 11.82 -14.74
C ILE A 3 23.27 12.34 -14.82
N SER A 4 23.82 12.86 -13.73
CA SER A 4 25.21 13.29 -13.70
C SER A 4 26.18 12.09 -13.79
N ARG A 5 27.41 12.31 -14.28
CA ARG A 5 28.42 11.22 -14.33
C ARG A 5 28.68 10.61 -12.95
N ARG A 6 28.62 11.40 -11.88
CA ARG A 6 28.85 10.96 -10.50
C ARG A 6 27.70 10.10 -9.93
N GLU A 7 26.48 10.24 -10.47
CA GLU A 7 25.32 9.46 -10.03
C GLU A 7 25.18 8.12 -10.75
N LYS A 8 25.83 7.94 -11.91
CA LYS A 8 25.72 6.71 -12.72
C LYS A 8 25.98 5.41 -11.96
N PRO A 9 27.05 5.30 -11.13
CA PRO A 9 27.30 4.07 -10.38
C PRO A 9 26.18 3.74 -9.39
N LEU A 10 25.62 4.75 -8.73
CA LEU A 10 24.53 4.56 -7.77
C LEU A 10 23.23 4.15 -8.47
N TYR A 11 22.95 4.68 -9.65
CA TYR A 11 21.82 4.21 -10.46
C TYR A 11 22.01 2.77 -10.93
N ALA A 12 23.21 2.41 -11.38
CA ALA A 12 23.54 1.04 -11.77
C ALA A 12 23.34 0.06 -10.59
N LEU A 13 23.84 0.44 -9.41
CA LEU A 13 23.62 -0.33 -8.17
C LEU A 13 22.13 -0.45 -7.84
N THR A 14 21.37 0.65 -7.94
CA THR A 14 19.93 0.62 -7.67
C THR A 14 19.20 -0.33 -8.62
N ILE A 15 19.48 -0.26 -9.91
CA ILE A 15 18.88 -1.15 -10.92
C ILE A 15 19.27 -2.60 -10.65
N ALA A 16 20.54 -2.87 -10.33
CA ALA A 16 21.02 -4.20 -9.98
C ALA A 16 20.28 -4.77 -8.75
N LEU A 17 20.12 -3.97 -7.68
CA LEU A 17 19.41 -4.38 -6.47
C LEU A 17 17.91 -4.62 -6.75
N MET A 18 17.27 -3.79 -7.57
CA MET A 18 15.88 -4.00 -8.01
C MET A 18 15.76 -5.29 -8.83
N ALA A 19 16.70 -5.55 -9.74
CA ALA A 19 16.72 -6.80 -10.50
C ALA A 19 16.94 -8.03 -9.61
N VAL A 20 17.85 -7.96 -8.63
CA VAL A 20 18.05 -9.02 -7.64
C VAL A 20 16.77 -9.28 -6.84
N TYR A 21 16.09 -8.23 -6.37
CA TYR A 21 14.81 -8.38 -5.65
C TYR A 21 13.73 -9.02 -6.52
N PHE A 22 13.66 -8.64 -7.80
CA PHE A 22 12.74 -9.26 -8.76
C PHE A 22 13.02 -10.74 -8.97
N VAL A 23 14.27 -11.10 -9.27
CA VAL A 23 14.71 -12.49 -9.49
C VAL A 23 14.48 -13.34 -8.25
N LEU A 24 14.82 -12.80 -7.06
CA LEU A 24 14.54 -13.46 -5.79
C LEU A 24 13.04 -13.73 -5.63
N GLY A 25 12.19 -12.71 -5.86
CA GLY A 25 10.75 -12.88 -5.77
C GLY A 25 10.19 -13.89 -6.76
N CYS A 26 10.71 -13.94 -7.99
CA CYS A 26 10.37 -14.97 -8.97
C CYS A 26 10.82 -16.39 -8.53
N GLY A 27 11.85 -16.48 -7.69
CA GLY A 27 12.35 -17.76 -7.18
C GLY A 27 11.59 -18.30 -5.96
N ILE A 28 10.99 -17.42 -5.15
CA ILE A 28 10.42 -17.79 -3.84
C ILE A 28 8.90 -17.60 -3.72
N PHE A 29 8.22 -17.06 -4.74
CA PHE A 29 6.76 -16.81 -4.66
C PHE A 29 5.93 -18.07 -4.38
N ASP A 30 6.47 -19.23 -4.68
CA ASP A 30 5.89 -20.57 -4.56
C ASP A 30 6.11 -21.21 -3.18
N ASP A 31 6.94 -20.57 -2.34
CA ASP A 31 7.28 -21.11 -1.02
C ASP A 31 6.24 -20.79 0.05
N TYR A 32 5.34 -19.84 -0.23
CA TYR A 32 4.31 -19.41 0.69
C TYR A 32 3.02 -20.22 0.53
N GLY A 33 2.35 -20.50 1.65
CA GLY A 33 1.03 -21.13 1.67
C GLY A 33 -0.10 -20.13 1.42
N CYS A 34 -1.33 -20.63 1.34
CA CYS A 34 -2.51 -19.80 1.09
C CYS A 34 -2.85 -18.92 2.30
N GLY A 35 -3.08 -17.65 2.05
CA GLY A 35 -3.65 -16.74 3.02
C GLY A 35 -5.15 -17.00 3.26
N PRO A 36 -5.67 -16.70 4.48
CA PRO A 36 -7.06 -16.94 4.82
C PRO A 36 -8.08 -16.28 3.89
N ASP A 37 -7.73 -15.13 3.31
CA ASP A 37 -8.63 -14.33 2.46
C ASP A 37 -8.58 -14.75 0.98
N GLU A 38 -7.59 -15.53 0.54
CA GLU A 38 -7.38 -15.79 -0.90
C GLU A 38 -8.52 -16.58 -1.57
N GLY A 39 -9.08 -17.56 -0.85
CA GLY A 39 -10.23 -18.32 -1.34
C GLY A 39 -11.48 -17.46 -1.50
N ILE A 40 -11.73 -16.58 -0.52
CA ILE A 40 -12.88 -15.65 -0.53
C ILE A 40 -12.72 -14.64 -1.68
N GLU A 41 -11.52 -14.05 -1.85
CA GLU A 41 -11.25 -13.10 -2.93
C GLU A 41 -11.40 -13.75 -4.32
N ARG A 42 -10.97 -15.01 -4.46
CA ARG A 42 -11.18 -15.77 -5.71
C ARG A 42 -12.67 -15.98 -5.98
N GLN A 43 -13.41 -16.48 -5.00
CA GLN A 43 -14.85 -16.73 -5.17
C GLN A 43 -15.60 -15.44 -5.50
N THR A 44 -15.34 -14.36 -4.76
CA THR A 44 -15.94 -13.04 -5.01
C THR A 44 -15.64 -12.55 -6.43
N SER A 45 -14.42 -12.79 -6.91
CA SER A 45 -14.01 -12.42 -8.27
C SER A 45 -14.74 -13.23 -9.35
N LEU A 46 -14.93 -14.52 -9.13
CA LEU A 46 -15.68 -15.40 -10.03
C LEU A 46 -17.17 -15.01 -10.09
N VAL A 47 -17.78 -14.68 -8.94
CA VAL A 47 -19.17 -14.21 -8.87
C VAL A 47 -19.35 -12.89 -9.64
N ASN A 48 -18.44 -11.94 -9.46
CA ASN A 48 -18.43 -10.68 -10.22
C ASN A 48 -18.23 -10.93 -11.73
N PHE A 49 -17.38 -11.89 -12.11
CA PHE A 49 -17.12 -12.26 -13.50
C PHE A 49 -18.38 -12.83 -14.15
N ARG A 50 -19.07 -13.79 -13.48
CA ARG A 50 -20.35 -14.33 -13.93
C ARG A 50 -21.38 -13.22 -14.17
N TYR A 51 -21.60 -12.36 -13.16
CA TYR A 51 -22.55 -11.25 -13.26
C TYR A 51 -22.21 -10.30 -14.42
N THR A 52 -20.91 -10.01 -14.63
CA THR A 52 -20.45 -9.16 -15.73
C THR A 52 -20.82 -9.76 -17.09
N ILE A 53 -20.57 -11.06 -17.29
CA ILE A 53 -20.91 -11.77 -18.52
C ILE A 53 -22.43 -11.74 -18.77
N GLU A 54 -23.22 -12.10 -17.78
CA GLU A 54 -24.68 -12.14 -17.87
C GLU A 54 -25.26 -10.75 -18.15
N ARG A 55 -24.80 -9.73 -17.44
CA ARG A 55 -25.30 -8.35 -17.56
C ARG A 55 -24.97 -7.71 -18.90
N LEU A 56 -23.79 -7.98 -19.43
CA LEU A 56 -23.33 -7.47 -20.73
C LEU A 56 -23.73 -8.41 -21.88
N ARG A 57 -24.37 -9.54 -21.59
CA ARG A 57 -24.77 -10.57 -22.59
C ARG A 57 -23.59 -11.00 -23.46
N LEU A 58 -22.42 -11.20 -22.82
CA LEU A 58 -21.24 -11.61 -23.55
C LEU A 58 -21.38 -13.09 -23.96
N PRO A 59 -21.01 -13.43 -25.20
CA PRO A 59 -20.99 -14.83 -25.63
C PRO A 59 -19.91 -15.58 -24.83
N VAL A 60 -20.29 -16.75 -24.30
CA VAL A 60 -19.37 -17.63 -23.56
C VAL A 60 -19.34 -19.01 -24.18
N PRO A 61 -18.22 -19.72 -24.15
CA PRO A 61 -18.13 -21.12 -24.56
C PRO A 61 -19.05 -22.00 -23.69
N ASP A 62 -19.69 -23.01 -24.29
CA ASP A 62 -20.58 -23.96 -23.58
C ASP A 62 -19.90 -24.57 -22.35
N ARG A 63 -18.63 -24.89 -22.45
CA ARG A 63 -17.81 -25.43 -21.37
C ARG A 63 -17.71 -24.53 -20.12
N TRP A 64 -17.97 -23.21 -20.25
CA TRP A 64 -18.01 -22.29 -19.09
C TRP A 64 -19.38 -22.30 -18.43
N THR A 65 -20.44 -22.56 -19.18
CA THR A 65 -21.84 -22.46 -18.73
C THR A 65 -22.08 -23.32 -17.49
N THR A 66 -21.60 -24.56 -17.48
CA THR A 66 -21.77 -25.48 -16.36
C THR A 66 -21.06 -24.94 -15.10
N PHE A 67 -19.82 -24.49 -15.23
CA PHE A 67 -19.07 -23.94 -14.09
C PHE A 67 -19.72 -22.66 -13.54
N LEU A 68 -20.07 -21.74 -14.43
CA LEU A 68 -20.68 -20.47 -14.03
C LEU A 68 -22.05 -20.64 -13.36
N ALA A 69 -22.82 -21.67 -13.75
CA ALA A 69 -24.12 -21.98 -13.15
C ALA A 69 -24.04 -22.38 -11.67
N TYR A 70 -22.90 -22.92 -11.21
CA TYR A 70 -22.70 -23.25 -9.79
C TYR A 70 -22.34 -22.06 -8.91
N LEU A 71 -21.99 -20.92 -9.49
CA LEU A 71 -21.67 -19.72 -8.72
C LEU A 71 -22.97 -19.05 -8.21
N PRO A 72 -22.98 -18.45 -7.01
CA PRO A 72 -24.15 -17.72 -6.51
C PRO A 72 -24.43 -16.46 -7.33
N ASP A 73 -25.68 -15.97 -7.26
CA ASP A 73 -26.01 -14.64 -7.79
C ASP A 73 -25.29 -13.55 -7.00
N LEU A 74 -24.78 -12.54 -7.72
CA LEU A 74 -24.04 -11.43 -7.08
C LEU A 74 -24.91 -10.68 -6.06
N LYS A 75 -26.20 -10.52 -6.31
CA LYS A 75 -27.11 -9.76 -5.44
C LYS A 75 -27.38 -10.46 -4.10
N GLU A 76 -27.35 -11.79 -4.10
CA GLU A 76 -27.55 -12.62 -2.91
C GLU A 76 -26.22 -12.96 -2.22
N TYR A 77 -25.11 -12.74 -2.90
CA TYR A 77 -23.81 -13.09 -2.40
C TYR A 77 -23.37 -12.19 -1.22
N ARG A 78 -22.99 -12.81 -0.10
CA ARG A 78 -22.64 -12.11 1.14
C ARG A 78 -21.51 -11.08 0.94
N ASP A 79 -20.47 -11.48 0.19
CA ASP A 79 -19.26 -10.68 0.03
C ASP A 79 -19.31 -9.77 -1.22
N ARG A 80 -20.50 -9.51 -1.78
CA ARG A 80 -20.73 -8.65 -2.96
C ARG A 80 -20.22 -7.22 -2.83
N TYR A 81 -19.99 -6.76 -1.60
CA TYR A 81 -19.50 -5.42 -1.31
C TYR A 81 -18.00 -5.27 -1.46
N TYR A 82 -17.27 -6.37 -1.65
CA TYR A 82 -15.83 -6.33 -1.92
C TYR A 82 -15.56 -6.16 -3.41
N GLY A 83 -14.69 -5.19 -3.75
CA GLY A 83 -14.32 -4.97 -5.13
C GLY A 83 -13.26 -5.96 -5.60
N THR A 84 -13.35 -6.35 -6.86
CA THR A 84 -12.55 -7.43 -7.45
C THR A 84 -11.84 -7.04 -8.75
N ALA A 85 -11.84 -5.76 -9.12
CA ALA A 85 -11.31 -5.32 -10.42
C ALA A 85 -9.86 -5.76 -10.66
N LEU A 86 -9.01 -5.73 -9.63
CA LEU A 86 -7.63 -6.17 -9.74
C LEU A 86 -7.48 -7.69 -9.86
N HIS A 87 -8.49 -8.45 -9.50
CA HIS A 87 -8.48 -9.92 -9.62
C HIS A 87 -9.10 -10.42 -10.93
N GLN A 88 -9.82 -9.58 -11.68
CA GLN A 88 -10.46 -9.98 -12.93
C GLN A 88 -9.48 -10.52 -13.98
N PRO A 89 -8.27 -9.98 -14.16
CA PRO A 89 -7.28 -10.56 -15.07
C PRO A 89 -6.94 -12.03 -14.74
N LEU A 90 -6.93 -12.38 -13.45
CA LEU A 90 -6.64 -13.76 -13.01
C LEU A 90 -7.81 -14.69 -13.29
N VAL A 91 -9.04 -14.21 -13.10
CA VAL A 91 -10.26 -14.96 -13.49
C VAL A 91 -10.29 -15.22 -15.00
N LEU A 92 -9.87 -14.24 -15.81
CA LEU A 92 -9.76 -14.43 -17.27
C LEU A 92 -8.75 -15.53 -17.62
N ILE A 93 -7.61 -15.62 -16.93
CA ILE A 93 -6.62 -16.68 -17.13
C ILE A 93 -7.22 -18.04 -16.72
N GLU A 94 -7.94 -18.12 -15.59
CA GLU A 94 -8.64 -19.33 -15.17
C GLU A 94 -9.71 -19.74 -16.22
N ALA A 95 -10.45 -18.78 -16.77
CA ALA A 95 -11.44 -19.00 -17.81
C ALA A 95 -10.83 -19.50 -19.13
N MET A 96 -9.66 -18.96 -19.55
CA MET A 96 -8.93 -19.46 -20.71
C MET A 96 -8.52 -20.93 -20.52
N GLY A 97 -8.24 -21.36 -19.30
CA GLY A 97 -8.04 -22.76 -18.92
C GLY A 97 -9.35 -23.52 -18.61
N ASN A 98 -10.52 -22.98 -18.97
CA ASN A 98 -11.87 -23.57 -18.73
C ASN A 98 -12.17 -23.85 -17.27
N PHE A 99 -11.60 -23.10 -16.34
CA PHE A 99 -11.74 -23.27 -14.89
C PHE A 99 -11.30 -24.67 -14.38
N THR A 100 -10.45 -25.37 -15.14
CA THR A 100 -9.91 -26.69 -14.77
C THR A 100 -8.53 -26.61 -14.14
N MET A 101 -8.02 -25.40 -13.91
CA MET A 101 -6.71 -25.19 -13.30
C MET A 101 -6.67 -25.81 -11.90
N PRO A 102 -5.66 -26.63 -11.56
CA PRO A 102 -5.49 -27.17 -10.22
C PRO A 102 -5.37 -26.08 -9.16
N ALA A 103 -5.83 -26.34 -7.93
CA ALA A 103 -5.80 -25.38 -6.83
C ALA A 103 -4.40 -24.77 -6.63
N ARG A 104 -3.38 -25.61 -6.63
CA ARG A 104 -1.98 -25.16 -6.53
C ARG A 104 -1.62 -24.11 -7.56
N ASP A 105 -2.00 -24.29 -8.82
CA ASP A 105 -1.56 -23.44 -9.92
C ASP A 105 -2.27 -22.09 -9.91
N PHE A 106 -3.57 -22.05 -9.58
CA PHE A 106 -4.25 -20.75 -9.49
C PHE A 106 -3.81 -19.95 -8.25
N TYR A 107 -3.43 -20.57 -7.11
CA TYR A 107 -2.84 -19.85 -5.99
C TYR A 107 -1.43 -19.34 -6.32
N ARG A 108 -0.58 -20.14 -6.94
CA ARG A 108 0.74 -19.71 -7.43
C ARG A 108 0.64 -18.51 -8.37
N MET A 109 -0.29 -18.55 -9.31
CA MET A 109 -0.55 -17.42 -10.22
C MET A 109 -0.94 -16.16 -9.43
N ARG A 110 -1.78 -16.29 -8.39
CA ARG A 110 -2.21 -15.17 -7.54
C ARG A 110 -1.07 -14.62 -6.71
N HIS A 111 -0.21 -15.48 -6.17
CA HIS A 111 0.99 -15.07 -5.43
C HIS A 111 1.94 -14.28 -6.33
N PHE A 112 2.24 -14.80 -7.52
CA PHE A 112 3.09 -14.11 -8.48
C PHE A 112 2.50 -12.74 -8.90
N TYR A 113 1.19 -12.70 -9.17
CA TYR A 113 0.50 -11.46 -9.51
C TYR A 113 0.54 -10.42 -8.37
N THR A 114 0.35 -10.85 -7.13
CA THR A 114 0.44 -9.99 -5.95
C THR A 114 1.84 -9.41 -5.83
N PHE A 115 2.86 -10.26 -5.97
CA PHE A 115 4.27 -9.83 -5.99
C PHE A 115 4.56 -8.83 -7.11
N LEU A 116 4.07 -9.05 -8.33
CA LEU A 116 4.28 -8.12 -9.44
C LEU A 116 3.70 -6.73 -9.16
N ASN A 117 2.50 -6.66 -8.60
CA ASN A 117 1.88 -5.38 -8.20
C ASN A 117 2.72 -4.67 -7.14
N TRP A 118 3.15 -5.41 -6.11
CA TRP A 118 4.00 -4.88 -5.06
C TRP A 118 5.34 -4.41 -5.62
N TYR A 119 6.02 -5.23 -6.41
CA TYR A 119 7.28 -4.90 -7.04
C TYR A 119 7.19 -3.61 -7.86
N ALA A 120 6.18 -3.51 -8.73
CA ALA A 120 5.93 -2.29 -9.50
C ALA A 120 5.73 -1.07 -8.59
N ALA A 121 4.92 -1.21 -7.53
CA ALA A 121 4.69 -0.12 -6.58
C ALA A 121 5.99 0.34 -5.89
N THR A 122 6.91 -0.57 -5.55
CA THR A 122 8.20 -0.20 -4.95
C THR A 122 9.08 0.63 -5.89
N ILE A 123 9.06 0.34 -7.20
CA ILE A 123 9.75 1.15 -8.22
C ILE A 123 9.13 2.56 -8.30
N PHE A 124 7.80 2.66 -8.28
CA PHE A 124 7.11 3.94 -8.28
C PHE A 124 7.40 4.73 -6.99
N PHE A 125 7.51 4.05 -5.85
CA PHE A 125 7.91 4.67 -4.59
C PHE A 125 9.34 5.24 -4.65
N TYR A 126 10.30 4.46 -5.16
CA TYR A 126 11.65 4.96 -5.44
C TYR A 126 11.63 6.24 -6.29
N ALA A 127 10.87 6.20 -7.40
CA ALA A 127 10.75 7.34 -8.31
C ALA A 127 10.09 8.56 -7.62
N LEU A 128 9.14 8.36 -6.73
CA LEU A 128 8.52 9.42 -5.92
C LEU A 128 9.55 10.08 -5.00
N ILE A 129 10.28 9.29 -4.20
CA ILE A 129 11.32 9.76 -3.28
C ILE A 129 12.41 10.49 -4.06
N ARG A 130 12.86 9.92 -5.19
CA ARG A 130 13.87 10.53 -6.06
C ARG A 130 13.44 11.87 -6.62
N ARG A 131 12.19 12.00 -7.06
CA ARG A 131 11.64 13.29 -7.55
C ARG A 131 11.53 14.31 -6.43
N ARG A 132 11.08 13.85 -5.24
CA ARG A 132 10.85 14.74 -4.10
C ARG A 132 12.13 15.34 -3.56
N PHE A 133 13.15 14.53 -3.35
CA PHE A 133 14.37 14.90 -2.64
C PHE A 133 15.55 15.25 -3.58
N GLY A 134 15.48 14.85 -4.83
CA GLY A 134 16.55 15.10 -5.78
C GLY A 134 17.81 14.28 -5.57
N ASP A 135 17.87 13.43 -4.54
CA ASP A 135 19.05 12.67 -4.15
C ASP A 135 18.82 11.15 -4.35
N PRO A 136 19.63 10.48 -5.22
CA PRO A 136 19.44 9.06 -5.51
C PRO A 136 19.77 8.15 -4.34
N LEU A 137 20.67 8.55 -3.42
CA LEU A 137 21.00 7.76 -2.24
C LEU A 137 19.83 7.73 -1.26
N THR A 138 19.19 8.88 -1.02
CA THR A 138 17.94 8.95 -0.23
C THR A 138 16.87 8.02 -0.81
N ALA A 139 16.71 8.02 -2.14
CA ALA A 139 15.71 7.18 -2.80
C ALA A 139 16.03 5.69 -2.67
N LEU A 140 17.29 5.31 -2.82
CA LEU A 140 17.74 3.92 -2.63
C LEU A 140 17.51 3.45 -1.19
N ILE A 141 17.89 4.25 -0.18
CA ILE A 141 17.69 3.90 1.23
C ILE A 141 16.19 3.77 1.53
N GLY A 142 15.35 4.70 1.06
CA GLY A 142 13.89 4.62 1.23
C GLY A 142 13.31 3.36 0.57
N TRP A 143 13.80 2.98 -0.61
CA TRP A 143 13.39 1.74 -1.28
C TRP A 143 13.84 0.50 -0.51
N LEU A 144 15.08 0.45 -0.02
CA LEU A 144 15.58 -0.66 0.79
C LEU A 144 14.77 -0.84 2.08
N ILE A 145 14.44 0.25 2.78
CA ILE A 145 13.57 0.23 3.97
C ILE A 145 12.19 -0.38 3.60
N LEU A 146 11.61 0.01 2.46
CA LEU A 146 10.31 -0.49 2.02
C LEU A 146 10.34 -2.00 1.75
N VAL A 147 11.30 -2.47 0.95
CA VAL A 147 11.34 -3.88 0.49
C VAL A 147 11.94 -4.84 1.52
N LEU A 148 12.79 -4.36 2.43
CA LEU A 148 13.42 -5.17 3.47
C LEU A 148 12.70 -5.10 4.82
N THR A 149 11.43 -4.72 4.84
CA THR A 149 10.60 -4.86 6.03
C THR A 149 10.04 -6.27 6.06
N PRO A 150 10.38 -7.10 7.08
CA PRO A 150 10.13 -8.54 7.03
C PRO A 150 8.67 -8.92 6.76
N ARG A 151 7.73 -8.26 7.43
CA ARG A 151 6.30 -8.50 7.24
C ARG A 151 5.84 -8.21 5.81
N PHE A 152 6.19 -7.03 5.27
CA PHE A 152 5.83 -6.65 3.91
C PHE A 152 6.55 -7.50 2.86
N PHE A 153 7.75 -7.97 3.17
CA PHE A 153 8.48 -8.89 2.31
C PHE A 153 7.70 -10.20 2.09
N ALA A 154 7.24 -10.84 3.18
CA ALA A 154 6.50 -12.10 3.09
C ALA A 154 5.09 -11.90 2.49
N GLU A 155 4.35 -10.93 3.04
CA GLU A 155 2.96 -10.70 2.65
C GLU A 155 2.81 -10.18 1.21
N ALA A 156 3.90 -9.69 0.60
CA ALA A 156 3.95 -9.32 -0.82
C ALA A 156 3.59 -10.49 -1.77
N PHE A 157 3.63 -11.71 -1.30
CA PHE A 157 3.32 -12.89 -2.12
C PHE A 157 1.87 -13.34 -1.95
N TYR A 158 1.38 -13.53 -0.75
CA TYR A 158 0.08 -14.18 -0.47
C TYR A 158 -1.03 -13.24 0.01
N ASN A 159 -0.70 -12.05 0.52
CA ASN A 159 -1.74 -11.10 0.97
C ASN A 159 -2.27 -10.29 -0.22
N ASN A 160 -3.12 -10.94 -0.99
CA ASN A 160 -3.67 -10.43 -2.24
C ASN A 160 -4.73 -9.31 -2.06
N LYS A 161 -4.94 -8.82 -0.84
CA LYS A 161 -5.86 -7.71 -0.52
C LYS A 161 -5.14 -6.52 0.10
N ASP A 162 -4.50 -6.71 1.24
CA ASP A 162 -3.89 -5.61 1.99
C ASP A 162 -2.62 -5.08 1.33
N ILE A 163 -1.81 -5.98 0.77
CA ILE A 163 -0.63 -5.59 -0.01
C ILE A 163 -1.02 -4.96 -1.34
N LEU A 164 -2.02 -5.48 -2.04
CA LEU A 164 -2.53 -4.82 -3.25
C LEU A 164 -3.04 -3.41 -2.92
N PHE A 165 -3.82 -3.25 -1.85
CA PHE A 165 -4.28 -1.92 -1.43
C PHE A 165 -3.10 -0.99 -1.10
N THR A 166 -2.06 -1.49 -0.43
CA THR A 166 -0.84 -0.72 -0.12
C THR A 166 -0.08 -0.32 -1.38
N ALA A 167 0.07 -1.24 -2.33
CA ALA A 167 0.67 -0.98 -3.64
C ALA A 167 -0.10 0.12 -4.40
N TRP A 168 -1.43 0.01 -4.43
CA TRP A 168 -2.28 0.99 -5.10
C TRP A 168 -2.39 2.32 -4.34
N THR A 169 -2.14 2.34 -3.02
CA THR A 169 -1.90 3.56 -2.25
C THR A 169 -0.63 4.28 -2.73
N ILE A 170 0.45 3.55 -3.00
CA ILE A 170 1.68 4.13 -3.58
C ILE A 170 1.41 4.70 -4.97
N PHE A 171 0.70 3.96 -5.84
CA PHE A 171 0.32 4.47 -7.16
C PHE A 171 -0.57 5.71 -7.07
N SER A 172 -1.53 5.73 -6.12
CA SER A 172 -2.37 6.89 -5.85
C SER A 172 -1.54 8.10 -5.44
N LEU A 173 -0.61 7.93 -4.50
CA LEU A 173 0.31 8.98 -4.06
C LEU A 173 1.12 9.54 -5.24
N CYS A 174 1.65 8.66 -6.11
CA CYS A 174 2.44 9.06 -7.27
C CYS A 174 1.63 9.79 -8.34
N THR A 175 0.41 9.32 -8.62
CA THR A 175 -0.42 9.88 -9.68
C THR A 175 -1.07 11.19 -9.23
N VAL A 176 -1.55 11.28 -8.00
CA VAL A 176 -2.07 12.53 -7.41
C VAL A 176 -1.00 13.62 -7.39
N ASP A 177 0.21 13.30 -6.88
CA ASP A 177 1.34 14.25 -6.90
C ASP A 177 1.63 14.74 -8.32
N ARG A 178 1.61 13.84 -9.31
CA ARG A 178 1.85 14.19 -10.70
C ARG A 178 0.70 14.99 -11.34
N TRP A 179 -0.56 14.67 -11.02
CA TRP A 179 -1.74 15.41 -11.50
C TRP A 179 -1.70 16.85 -10.99
N ILE A 180 -1.46 17.06 -9.70
CA ILE A 180 -1.37 18.40 -9.12
C ILE A 180 -0.23 19.23 -9.77
N GLN A 181 0.85 18.56 -10.23
CA GLN A 181 1.96 19.24 -10.91
C GLN A 181 1.67 19.57 -12.36
N ARG A 182 1.07 18.63 -13.11
CA ARG A 182 0.92 18.72 -14.56
C ARG A 182 -0.38 19.35 -15.02
N LYS A 183 -1.47 19.12 -14.26
CA LYS A 183 -2.81 19.69 -14.51
C LYS A 183 -3.33 19.43 -15.94
N THR A 184 -3.01 18.27 -16.50
CA THR A 184 -3.45 17.85 -17.84
C THR A 184 -4.58 16.85 -17.73
N VAL A 185 -5.44 16.78 -18.76
CA VAL A 185 -6.50 15.76 -18.90
C VAL A 185 -5.92 14.36 -18.74
N ARG A 186 -4.78 14.05 -19.36
CA ARG A 186 -4.13 12.74 -19.26
C ARG A 186 -3.73 12.42 -17.83
N SER A 187 -3.20 13.39 -17.08
CA SER A 187 -2.84 13.15 -15.66
C SER A 187 -4.07 13.00 -14.78
N ALA A 188 -5.16 13.73 -15.05
CA ALA A 188 -6.43 13.56 -14.35
C ALA A 188 -7.04 12.18 -14.63
N LEU A 189 -7.08 11.75 -15.90
CA LEU A 189 -7.57 10.44 -16.32
C LEU A 189 -6.83 9.30 -15.61
N LEU A 190 -5.50 9.30 -15.65
CA LEU A 190 -4.69 8.29 -14.98
C LEU A 190 -4.90 8.29 -13.46
N THR A 191 -4.98 9.48 -12.83
CA THR A 191 -5.20 9.59 -11.39
C THR A 191 -6.58 9.09 -10.99
N ALA A 192 -7.63 9.45 -11.74
CA ALA A 192 -8.98 8.99 -11.50
C ALA A 192 -9.10 7.46 -11.61
N ALA A 193 -8.49 6.86 -12.63
CA ALA A 193 -8.47 5.40 -12.80
C ALA A 193 -7.75 4.70 -11.64
N VAL A 194 -6.57 5.19 -11.23
CA VAL A 194 -5.81 4.64 -10.11
C VAL A 194 -6.58 4.79 -8.80
N LEU A 195 -7.19 5.94 -8.53
CA LEU A 195 -8.01 6.14 -7.34
C LEU A 195 -9.23 5.21 -7.32
N ALA A 196 -9.91 5.03 -8.45
CA ALA A 196 -11.03 4.11 -8.56
C ALA A 196 -10.63 2.65 -8.28
N LEU A 197 -9.51 2.18 -8.83
CA LEU A 197 -8.97 0.85 -8.54
C LEU A 197 -8.55 0.71 -7.08
N THR A 198 -8.01 1.76 -6.49
CA THR A 198 -7.65 1.76 -5.05
C THR A 198 -8.89 1.62 -4.17
N VAL A 199 -9.96 2.37 -4.47
CA VAL A 199 -11.27 2.25 -3.77
C VAL A 199 -11.89 0.88 -3.96
N ASN A 200 -11.84 0.36 -5.20
CA ASN A 200 -12.35 -0.97 -5.49
C ASN A 200 -11.60 -2.06 -4.71
N THR A 201 -10.29 -1.91 -4.48
CA THR A 201 -9.52 -2.87 -3.67
C THR A 201 -9.94 -2.83 -2.19
N ARG A 202 -10.05 -1.63 -1.61
CA ARG A 202 -10.56 -1.41 -0.24
C ARG A 202 -11.25 -0.06 -0.14
N LEU A 203 -12.42 -0.04 0.49
CA LEU A 203 -13.24 1.17 0.66
C LEU A 203 -12.51 2.32 1.37
N ASN A 204 -11.50 2.01 2.21
CA ASN A 204 -10.66 3.01 2.86
C ASN A 204 -9.99 3.97 1.86
N GLY A 205 -9.76 3.54 0.62
CA GLY A 205 -9.27 4.36 -0.48
C GLY A 205 -10.19 5.52 -0.87
N LEU A 206 -11.48 5.47 -0.47
CA LEU A 206 -12.44 6.56 -0.74
C LEU A 206 -11.99 7.90 -0.14
N ALA A 207 -11.22 7.87 0.95
CA ALA A 207 -10.63 9.06 1.55
C ALA A 207 -9.61 9.76 0.64
N TYR A 208 -9.04 9.07 -0.35
CA TYR A 208 -7.95 9.62 -1.16
C TYR A 208 -8.41 10.66 -2.18
N LEU A 209 -9.64 10.55 -2.70
CA LEU A 209 -10.17 11.56 -3.61
C LEU A 209 -10.37 12.91 -2.89
N PRO A 210 -11.09 13.03 -1.75
CA PRO A 210 -11.22 14.31 -1.05
C PRO A 210 -9.86 14.85 -0.56
N ILE A 211 -8.92 13.99 -0.15
CA ILE A 211 -7.56 14.42 0.18
C ILE A 211 -6.88 15.02 -1.05
N ALA A 212 -6.94 14.36 -2.21
CA ALA A 212 -6.36 14.84 -3.46
C ALA A 212 -6.96 16.20 -3.89
N ILE A 213 -8.29 16.35 -3.79
CA ILE A 213 -9.02 17.58 -4.05
C ILE A 213 -8.57 18.70 -3.10
N ALA A 214 -8.50 18.42 -1.80
CA ALA A 214 -8.08 19.41 -0.80
C ALA A 214 -6.64 19.89 -1.03
N ILE A 215 -5.71 18.97 -1.28
CA ILE A 215 -4.30 19.30 -1.57
C ILE A 215 -4.17 20.09 -2.88
N TYR A 216 -4.93 19.68 -3.92
CA TYR A 216 -4.99 20.43 -5.17
C TYR A 216 -5.49 21.84 -4.94
N PHE A 217 -6.62 22.01 -4.22
CA PHE A 217 -7.23 23.31 -3.92
C PHE A 217 -6.27 24.23 -3.15
N ILE A 218 -5.64 23.70 -2.07
CA ILE A 218 -4.61 24.44 -1.33
C ILE A 218 -3.44 24.84 -2.25
N SER A 219 -3.02 23.95 -3.15
CA SER A 219 -1.97 24.26 -4.12
C SER A 219 -2.39 25.36 -5.10
N ALA A 220 -3.62 25.29 -5.63
CA ALA A 220 -4.18 26.28 -6.56
C ALA A 220 -4.28 27.68 -5.93
N LEU A 221 -4.75 27.77 -4.69
CA LEU A 221 -4.79 29.03 -3.92
C LEU A 221 -3.38 29.61 -3.75
N ARG A 222 -2.40 28.80 -3.36
CA ARG A 222 -1.03 29.26 -3.13
C ARG A 222 -0.31 29.70 -4.41
N THR A 223 -0.62 29.05 -5.54
CA THR A 223 -0.04 29.40 -6.85
C THR A 223 -0.86 30.47 -7.58
N LYS A 224 -1.90 31.00 -6.98
CA LYS A 224 -2.83 31.98 -7.58
C LYS A 224 -3.34 31.51 -8.95
N GLU A 225 -3.71 30.23 -9.03
CA GLU A 225 -4.22 29.63 -10.26
C GLU A 225 -5.56 30.27 -10.66
N LYS A 226 -5.77 30.41 -11.98
CA LYS A 226 -7.05 30.92 -12.51
C LYS A 226 -8.21 30.05 -12.02
N PRO A 227 -9.25 30.61 -11.35
CA PRO A 227 -10.34 29.83 -10.76
C PRO A 227 -11.02 28.85 -11.74
N ARG A 228 -11.18 29.27 -13.02
CA ARG A 228 -11.73 28.40 -14.08
C ARG A 228 -10.90 27.12 -14.28
N VAL A 229 -9.58 27.24 -14.32
CA VAL A 229 -8.69 26.09 -14.50
C VAL A 229 -8.78 25.16 -13.30
N ALA A 230 -8.76 25.71 -12.08
CA ALA A 230 -8.87 24.94 -10.85
C ALA A 230 -10.21 24.19 -10.81
N LEU A 231 -11.32 24.89 -11.07
CA LEU A 231 -12.65 24.28 -11.10
C LEU A 231 -12.75 23.16 -12.15
N THR A 232 -12.26 23.42 -13.38
CA THR A 232 -12.27 22.42 -14.45
C THR A 232 -11.51 21.15 -14.03
N GLN A 233 -10.34 21.27 -13.41
CA GLN A 233 -9.56 20.11 -12.97
C GLN A 233 -10.26 19.34 -11.83
N LEU A 234 -10.89 20.05 -10.89
CA LEU A 234 -11.62 19.43 -9.78
C LEU A 234 -12.88 18.68 -10.27
N LEU A 235 -13.65 19.29 -11.17
CA LEU A 235 -14.81 18.65 -11.76
C LEU A 235 -14.42 17.44 -12.64
N LEU A 236 -13.34 17.60 -13.41
CA LEU A 236 -12.85 16.54 -14.29
C LEU A 236 -12.42 15.31 -13.49
N ILE A 237 -11.62 15.48 -12.42
CA ILE A 237 -11.17 14.32 -11.63
C ILE A 237 -12.32 13.63 -10.91
N GLY A 238 -13.26 14.39 -10.34
CA GLY A 238 -14.45 13.84 -9.67
C GLY A 238 -15.32 13.05 -10.65
N PHE A 239 -15.61 13.63 -11.82
CA PHE A 239 -16.40 12.98 -12.87
C PHE A 239 -15.74 11.70 -13.39
N LEU A 240 -14.47 11.77 -13.76
CA LEU A 240 -13.73 10.60 -14.26
C LEU A 240 -13.62 9.50 -13.18
N PHE A 241 -13.41 9.88 -11.94
CA PHE A 241 -13.35 8.93 -10.82
C PHE A 241 -14.67 8.15 -10.68
N LEU A 242 -15.81 8.85 -10.72
CA LEU A 242 -17.12 8.20 -10.63
C LEU A 242 -17.36 7.26 -11.80
N ILE A 243 -17.05 7.68 -13.03
CA ILE A 243 -17.17 6.83 -14.22
C ILE A 243 -16.33 5.55 -14.05
N PHE A 244 -15.06 5.70 -13.70
CA PHE A 244 -14.19 4.52 -13.53
C PHE A 244 -14.66 3.64 -12.39
N LEU A 245 -15.02 4.20 -11.23
CA LEU A 245 -15.48 3.42 -10.08
C LEU A 245 -16.73 2.58 -10.42
N ILE A 246 -17.72 3.19 -11.07
CA ILE A 246 -18.93 2.49 -11.50
C ILE A 246 -18.57 1.42 -12.54
N ALA A 247 -17.77 1.77 -13.56
CA ALA A 247 -17.41 0.85 -14.64
C ALA A 247 -16.72 -0.43 -14.15
N ILE A 248 -15.81 -0.31 -13.16
CA ILE A 248 -15.01 -1.44 -12.65
C ILE A 248 -15.66 -2.17 -11.47
N THR A 249 -16.83 -1.71 -10.99
CA THR A 249 -17.51 -2.30 -9.83
C THR A 249 -18.90 -2.79 -10.24
N PRO A 250 -19.05 -4.03 -10.72
CA PRO A 250 -20.33 -4.56 -11.24
C PRO A 250 -21.51 -4.41 -10.28
N ASN A 251 -21.26 -4.53 -8.97
CA ASN A 251 -22.29 -4.35 -7.94
C ASN A 251 -22.92 -2.93 -7.94
N LEU A 252 -22.24 -1.93 -8.52
CA LEU A 252 -22.74 -0.55 -8.63
C LEU A 252 -23.59 -0.30 -9.89
N TRP A 253 -23.67 -1.24 -10.85
CA TRP A 253 -24.25 -0.94 -12.17
C TRP A 253 -25.75 -0.66 -12.17
N GLU A 254 -26.52 -1.24 -11.26
CA GLU A 254 -27.97 -1.06 -11.22
C GLU A 254 -28.40 0.12 -10.34
N SER A 255 -27.76 0.29 -9.19
CA SER A 255 -28.09 1.33 -8.22
C SER A 255 -26.82 1.89 -7.57
N PRO A 256 -26.05 2.76 -8.27
CA PRO A 256 -24.70 3.16 -7.82
C PRO A 256 -24.68 3.79 -6.43
N LEU A 257 -25.52 4.79 -6.16
CA LEU A 257 -25.50 5.52 -4.90
C LEU A 257 -26.06 4.71 -3.71
N PRO A 258 -27.22 4.05 -3.81
CA PRO A 258 -27.71 3.16 -2.76
C PRO A 258 -26.71 2.07 -2.39
N THR A 259 -26.17 1.37 -3.39
CA THR A 259 -25.18 0.29 -3.18
C THR A 259 -23.89 0.81 -2.57
N LEU A 260 -23.40 2.00 -2.93
CA LEU A 260 -22.21 2.59 -2.30
C LEU A 260 -22.47 2.90 -0.82
N ILE A 261 -23.67 3.42 -0.48
CA ILE A 261 -24.06 3.68 0.91
C ILE A 261 -24.14 2.35 1.71
N GLU A 262 -24.74 1.32 1.12
CA GLU A 262 -24.80 -0.02 1.73
C GLU A 262 -23.40 -0.60 1.93
N THR A 263 -22.52 -0.49 0.94
CA THR A 263 -21.12 -0.92 1.04
C THR A 263 -20.41 -0.22 2.19
N PHE A 264 -20.64 1.08 2.36
CA PHE A 264 -20.08 1.84 3.48
C PHE A 264 -20.63 1.37 4.82
N ARG A 265 -21.96 1.18 4.94
CA ARG A 265 -22.61 0.66 6.14
C ARG A 265 -22.12 -0.74 6.49
N PHE A 266 -22.03 -1.63 5.50
CA PHE A 266 -21.52 -2.99 5.68
C PHE A 266 -20.06 -2.97 6.20
N SER A 267 -19.20 -2.13 5.60
CA SER A 267 -17.79 -2.02 6.03
C SER A 267 -17.64 -1.40 7.41
N ALA A 268 -18.54 -0.48 7.81
CA ALA A 268 -18.49 0.18 9.12
C ALA A 268 -19.06 -0.68 10.25
N ALA A 269 -20.03 -1.52 9.95
CA ALA A 269 -20.77 -2.37 10.91
C ALA A 269 -20.39 -3.85 10.81
N HIS A 270 -19.28 -4.16 10.11
CA HIS A 270 -18.91 -5.55 9.81
C HIS A 270 -18.91 -6.42 11.09
N PRO A 271 -19.82 -7.40 11.22
CA PRO A 271 -19.91 -8.27 12.39
C PRO A 271 -18.70 -9.20 12.37
N ASN A 272 -17.69 -8.89 13.15
CA ASN A 272 -16.45 -9.63 13.15
C ASN A 272 -16.36 -10.61 14.31
N HIS A 273 -16.69 -11.84 14.02
CA HIS A 273 -16.34 -12.97 14.88
C HIS A 273 -14.80 -13.09 15.08
N SER A 274 -14.02 -12.66 14.08
CA SER A 274 -12.55 -12.66 14.15
C SER A 274 -11.94 -11.55 15.03
N ALA A 275 -12.71 -10.55 15.43
CA ALA A 275 -12.23 -9.54 16.38
C ALA A 275 -12.20 -10.06 17.81
N GLN A 276 -13.01 -11.07 18.11
CA GLN A 276 -13.06 -11.74 19.40
C GLN A 276 -11.91 -12.75 19.47
N GLY A 277 -11.15 -12.74 20.56
CA GLY A 277 -10.10 -13.70 20.78
C GLY A 277 -8.71 -13.31 20.30
N ASN A 278 -8.50 -12.05 19.92
CA ASN A 278 -7.14 -11.55 19.67
C ASN A 278 -6.37 -11.44 20.99
N LEU A 279 -5.25 -12.16 21.09
CA LEU A 279 -4.38 -12.04 22.25
C LEU A 279 -3.58 -10.74 22.16
N PHE A 280 -3.74 -9.87 23.17
CA PHE A 280 -3.14 -8.56 23.22
C PHE A 280 -2.73 -8.21 24.65
N PHE A 281 -1.43 -8.08 24.90
CA PHE A 281 -0.84 -7.99 26.25
C PHE A 281 -1.25 -9.16 27.16
N GLY A 282 -1.26 -10.39 26.64
CA GLY A 282 -1.61 -11.60 27.38
C GLY A 282 -3.09 -11.77 27.71
N LYS A 283 -3.97 -10.91 27.19
CA LYS A 283 -5.42 -10.97 27.40
C LYS A 283 -6.14 -11.11 26.06
N LEU A 284 -7.18 -11.94 26.03
CA LEU A 284 -8.09 -11.99 24.89
C LEU A 284 -8.94 -10.72 24.88
N ILE A 285 -8.87 -9.96 23.80
CA ILE A 285 -9.63 -8.71 23.65
C ILE A 285 -10.48 -8.74 22.38
N ASP A 286 -11.52 -7.90 22.38
CA ASP A 286 -12.12 -7.42 21.14
C ASP A 286 -11.28 -6.25 20.61
N ALA A 287 -10.66 -6.46 19.45
CA ALA A 287 -9.75 -5.48 18.86
C ALA A 287 -10.45 -4.16 18.46
N SER A 288 -11.77 -4.15 18.29
CA SER A 288 -12.55 -2.94 18.03
C SER A 288 -12.56 -1.96 19.20
N LEU A 289 -12.33 -2.44 20.41
CA LEU A 289 -12.41 -1.62 21.63
C LEU A 289 -11.10 -0.87 21.94
N SER A 290 -9.98 -1.24 21.33
CA SER A 290 -8.68 -0.67 21.69
C SER A 290 -8.18 0.36 20.70
N ARG A 291 -8.22 1.65 21.07
CA ARG A 291 -7.56 2.73 20.29
C ARG A 291 -6.05 2.54 20.12
N ARG A 292 -5.41 1.80 21.02
CA ARG A 292 -3.97 1.56 21.00
C ARG A 292 -3.58 0.39 20.10
N TYR A 293 -4.53 -0.43 19.68
CA TYR A 293 -4.28 -1.71 18.99
C TYR A 293 -3.37 -1.51 17.78
N VAL A 294 -3.73 -0.64 16.84
CA VAL A 294 -2.95 -0.40 15.62
C VAL A 294 -1.57 0.16 15.93
N ALA A 295 -1.50 1.17 16.80
CA ALA A 295 -0.21 1.82 17.13
C ALA A 295 0.76 0.84 17.80
N VAL A 296 0.25 0.00 18.71
CA VAL A 296 1.06 -1.04 19.39
C VAL A 296 1.55 -2.07 18.36
N TRP A 297 0.67 -2.58 17.50
CA TRP A 297 1.08 -3.54 16.47
C TRP A 297 2.11 -2.98 15.48
N ILE A 298 1.97 -1.72 15.06
CA ILE A 298 2.98 -1.04 14.24
C ILE A 298 4.32 -1.00 14.99
N ALA A 299 4.30 -0.62 16.28
CA ALA A 299 5.51 -0.53 17.09
C ALA A 299 6.20 -1.89 17.29
N LEU A 300 5.42 -2.96 17.50
CA LEU A 300 5.94 -4.31 17.75
C LEU A 300 6.48 -4.99 16.49
N THR A 301 5.89 -4.74 15.32
CA THR A 301 6.13 -5.53 14.10
C THR A 301 6.81 -4.75 12.97
N THR A 302 7.22 -3.52 13.24
CA THR A 302 8.06 -2.73 12.32
C THR A 302 9.46 -2.59 12.90
N PRO A 303 10.54 -2.72 12.11
CA PRO A 303 11.89 -2.53 12.61
C PRO A 303 12.05 -1.19 13.34
N THR A 304 12.52 -1.25 14.60
CA THR A 304 12.56 -0.09 15.51
C THR A 304 13.29 1.10 14.90
N GLY A 305 14.42 0.85 14.22
CA GLY A 305 15.19 1.89 13.57
C GLY A 305 14.43 2.62 12.45
N TYR A 306 13.56 1.92 11.71
CA TYR A 306 12.72 2.53 10.69
C TYR A 306 11.68 3.48 11.30
N LEU A 307 11.10 3.10 12.44
CA LEU A 307 10.17 3.96 13.19
C LEU A 307 10.86 5.18 13.78
N ILE A 308 12.09 5.01 14.32
CA ILE A 308 12.89 6.14 14.82
C ILE A 308 13.19 7.13 13.69
N LEU A 309 13.62 6.65 12.52
CA LEU A 309 13.84 7.51 11.36
C LEU A 309 12.55 8.21 10.90
N SER A 310 11.43 7.50 10.89
CA SER A 310 10.14 8.08 10.52
C SER A 310 9.70 9.17 11.49
N ALA A 311 9.81 8.92 12.80
CA ALA A 311 9.49 9.90 13.83
C ALA A 311 10.39 11.14 13.72
N ALA A 312 11.69 10.96 13.54
CA ALA A 312 12.63 12.05 13.30
C ALA A 312 12.25 12.86 12.05
N GLY A 313 11.88 12.18 10.97
CA GLY A 313 11.44 12.83 9.74
C GLY A 313 10.15 13.64 9.90
N LEU A 314 9.17 13.12 10.63
CA LEU A 314 7.94 13.85 10.97
C LEU A 314 8.23 15.09 11.83
N ILE A 315 9.05 14.95 12.87
CA ILE A 315 9.47 16.07 13.72
C ILE A 315 10.15 17.15 12.88
N LEU A 316 11.10 16.77 12.03
CA LEU A 316 11.80 17.70 11.15
C LEU A 316 10.84 18.37 10.16
N PHE A 317 9.90 17.63 9.58
CA PHE A 317 8.88 18.16 8.68
C PHE A 317 8.02 19.22 9.37
N PHE A 318 7.50 18.95 10.56
CA PHE A 318 6.69 19.92 11.31
C PHE A 318 7.53 21.13 11.72
N PHE A 319 8.73 20.92 12.26
CA PHE A 319 9.65 22.00 12.62
C PHE A 319 9.94 22.93 11.44
N GLU A 320 10.28 22.36 10.26
CA GLU A 320 10.50 23.14 9.05
C GLU A 320 9.24 23.86 8.58
N THR A 321 8.08 23.24 8.70
CA THR A 321 6.80 23.83 8.30
C THR A 321 6.43 25.01 9.20
N PHE A 322 6.57 24.88 10.52
CA PHE A 322 6.26 25.95 11.47
C PHE A 322 7.25 27.11 11.40
N ARG A 323 8.56 26.81 11.30
CA ARG A 323 9.58 27.85 11.18
C ARG A 323 9.40 28.70 9.92
N ARG A 324 8.93 28.11 8.82
CA ARG A 324 8.76 28.76 7.51
C ARG A 324 7.46 29.51 7.33
N ARG A 325 6.49 29.41 8.24
CA ARG A 325 5.29 30.27 8.19
C ARG A 325 5.62 31.75 8.18
N LYS A 326 6.85 32.12 8.58
CA LYS A 326 7.38 33.49 8.57
C LYS A 326 7.99 33.93 7.23
N THR A 327 8.14 33.06 6.24
CA THR A 327 8.73 33.37 4.93
C THR A 327 7.76 33.01 3.80
N SER A 328 7.46 33.95 2.94
CA SER A 328 6.30 33.98 2.04
C SER A 328 6.37 33.04 0.80
N GLU A 329 7.34 32.16 0.63
CA GLU A 329 7.44 31.35 -0.58
C GLU A 329 6.98 29.88 -0.40
N PRO A 330 5.93 29.46 -1.13
CA PRO A 330 5.51 28.07 -1.15
C PRO A 330 6.42 27.25 -2.05
N ARG A 331 7.14 26.28 -1.48
CA ARG A 331 7.90 25.31 -2.31
C ARG A 331 6.99 24.19 -2.85
N PRO A 332 7.12 23.84 -4.13
CA PRO A 332 6.39 22.70 -4.72
C PRO A 332 6.57 21.38 -3.93
N SER A 333 7.70 21.24 -3.25
CA SER A 333 8.07 20.08 -2.44
C SER A 333 7.22 19.86 -1.18
N GLN A 334 6.71 20.92 -0.55
CA GLN A 334 5.90 20.83 0.67
C GLN A 334 4.54 20.18 0.42
N ARG A 335 4.02 20.31 -0.79
CA ARG A 335 2.78 19.68 -1.23
C ARG A 335 2.88 18.15 -1.25
N SER A 336 3.96 17.60 -1.79
CA SER A 336 4.19 16.15 -1.82
C SER A 336 4.34 15.58 -0.41
N ASP A 337 4.97 16.34 0.52
CA ASP A 337 5.09 15.95 1.93
C ASP A 337 3.72 15.92 2.62
N LEU A 338 2.90 16.94 2.38
CA LEU A 338 1.55 17.01 2.94
C LEU A 338 0.64 15.92 2.38
N LEU A 339 0.75 15.62 1.10
CA LEU A 339 0.02 14.51 0.46
C LEU A 339 0.45 13.16 1.05
N ALA A 340 1.74 12.90 1.20
CA ALA A 340 2.26 11.68 1.81
C ALA A 340 1.80 11.53 3.27
N LEU A 341 1.75 12.62 4.03
CA LEU A 341 1.24 12.61 5.39
C LEU A 341 -0.26 12.30 5.44
N THR A 342 -1.06 13.01 4.64
CA THR A 342 -2.53 12.94 4.74
C THR A 342 -3.10 11.63 4.21
N ILE A 343 -2.51 11.04 3.16
CA ILE A 343 -2.93 9.72 2.63
C ILE A 343 -2.82 8.63 3.70
N GLY A 344 -1.78 8.65 4.54
CA GLY A 344 -1.65 7.69 5.63
C GLY A 344 -2.42 8.10 6.88
N ALA A 345 -2.28 9.37 7.31
CA ALA A 345 -2.78 9.81 8.61
C ALA A 345 -4.31 9.97 8.65
N VAL A 346 -4.96 10.48 7.60
CA VAL A 346 -6.40 10.78 7.65
C VAL A 346 -7.25 9.52 7.76
N PRO A 347 -7.06 8.47 6.92
CA PRO A 347 -7.82 7.23 7.10
C PRO A 347 -7.48 6.51 8.41
N LEU A 348 -6.21 6.55 8.85
CA LEU A 348 -5.82 5.96 10.13
C LEU A 348 -6.52 6.64 11.31
N LEU A 349 -6.54 7.97 11.32
CA LEU A 349 -7.25 8.75 12.35
C LEU A 349 -8.74 8.44 12.35
N TYR A 350 -9.36 8.33 11.18
CA TYR A 350 -10.77 7.91 11.06
C TYR A 350 -10.99 6.55 11.72
N ILE A 351 -10.17 5.55 11.38
CA ILE A 351 -10.24 4.19 11.93
C ILE A 351 -10.13 4.22 13.46
N VAL A 352 -9.14 4.92 13.99
CA VAL A 352 -8.88 4.99 15.45
C VAL A 352 -9.98 5.76 16.19
N LEU A 353 -10.43 6.89 15.65
CA LEU A 353 -11.43 7.75 16.30
C LEU A 353 -12.85 7.15 16.25
N ARG A 354 -13.18 6.44 15.17
CA ARG A 354 -14.50 5.81 14.98
C ARG A 354 -14.55 4.38 15.51
N HIS A 355 -13.47 3.88 16.11
CA HIS A 355 -13.39 2.51 16.62
C HIS A 355 -13.77 1.47 15.56
N VAL A 356 -13.31 1.68 14.32
CA VAL A 356 -13.54 0.70 13.25
C VAL A 356 -12.88 -0.61 13.64
N THR A 357 -13.61 -1.72 13.51
CA THR A 357 -13.13 -3.05 13.86
C THR A 357 -11.91 -3.44 13.04
N ILE A 358 -10.79 -3.72 13.71
CA ILE A 358 -9.55 -4.21 13.14
C ILE A 358 -9.15 -5.46 13.88
N TYR A 359 -8.70 -6.46 13.18
CA TYR A 359 -8.27 -7.75 13.70
C TYR A 359 -7.07 -8.27 12.94
N ASN A 360 -6.43 -9.32 13.45
CA ASN A 360 -5.28 -9.96 12.82
C ASN A 360 -4.15 -8.94 12.58
N THR A 361 -3.67 -8.35 13.64
CA THR A 361 -2.64 -7.30 13.63
C THR A 361 -3.14 -5.98 13.01
N TRP A 362 -2.27 -5.24 12.36
CA TRP A 362 -2.60 -3.97 11.70
C TRP A 362 -2.70 -4.08 10.17
N ARG A 363 -2.91 -5.28 9.64
CA ARG A 363 -2.93 -5.52 8.19
C ARG A 363 -3.88 -4.60 7.42
N HIS A 364 -5.04 -4.30 8.00
CA HIS A 364 -6.01 -3.37 7.41
C HIS A 364 -5.49 -1.92 7.28
N CYS A 365 -4.40 -1.60 7.97
CA CYS A 365 -3.76 -0.29 7.99
C CYS A 365 -2.40 -0.27 7.28
N TYR A 366 -2.04 -1.28 6.49
CA TYR A 366 -0.77 -1.32 5.76
C TYR A 366 -0.57 -0.13 4.82
N PHE A 367 -1.63 0.50 4.36
CA PHE A 367 -1.58 1.76 3.60
C PHE A 367 -0.85 2.92 4.31
N VAL A 368 -0.67 2.82 5.62
CA VAL A 368 0.11 3.79 6.42
C VAL A 368 1.61 3.61 6.20
N TYR A 369 2.04 2.39 5.83
CA TYR A 369 3.47 2.07 5.76
C TYR A 369 4.25 2.90 4.73
N PRO A 370 3.76 3.17 3.52
CA PRO A 370 4.42 4.09 2.60
C PRO A 370 4.67 5.48 3.20
N THR A 371 3.76 5.98 4.05
CA THR A 371 3.93 7.25 4.79
C THR A 371 5.06 7.14 5.81
N ILE A 372 5.13 6.05 6.58
CA ILE A 372 6.21 5.78 7.54
C ILE A 372 7.56 5.80 6.81
N VAL A 373 7.69 5.07 5.70
CA VAL A 373 8.94 5.01 4.93
C VAL A 373 9.27 6.35 4.26
N TYR A 374 8.25 7.09 3.80
CA TYR A 374 8.44 8.41 3.23
C TYR A 374 9.10 9.38 4.22
N PHE A 375 8.63 9.41 5.48
CA PHE A 375 9.22 10.27 6.50
C PHE A 375 10.56 9.73 7.02
N ALA A 376 10.80 8.43 7.01
CA ALA A 376 12.15 7.87 7.22
C ALA A 376 13.13 8.38 6.14
N ALA A 377 12.73 8.36 4.87
CA ALA A 377 13.53 8.92 3.77
C ALA A 377 13.70 10.45 3.90
N PHE A 378 12.71 11.17 4.45
CA PHE A 378 12.84 12.60 4.76
C PHE A 378 13.96 12.84 5.78
N ALA A 379 14.00 12.08 6.87
CA ALA A 379 15.07 12.17 7.87
C ALA A 379 16.45 11.88 7.25
N VAL A 380 16.57 10.79 6.48
CA VAL A 380 17.79 10.43 5.77
C VAL A 380 18.28 11.56 4.86
N ASN A 381 17.37 12.14 4.06
CA ASN A 381 17.70 13.27 3.20
C ASN A 381 18.23 14.47 3.98
N ARG A 382 17.61 14.81 5.11
CA ARG A 382 18.05 15.92 5.96
C ARG A 382 19.38 15.64 6.60
N SER A 383 19.64 14.42 7.04
CA SER A 383 20.93 13.97 7.57
C SER A 383 22.03 14.08 6.51
N ILE A 384 21.81 13.58 5.30
CA ILE A 384 22.76 13.71 4.18
C ILE A 384 23.04 15.18 3.86
N SER A 385 22.00 16.03 3.84
CA SER A 385 22.15 17.46 3.56
C SER A 385 22.99 18.17 4.63
N LYS A 386 22.76 17.84 5.91
CA LYS A 386 23.55 18.39 7.04
C LYS A 386 24.98 17.89 7.00
N LEU A 387 25.21 16.61 6.73
CA LEU A 387 26.56 16.03 6.60
C LEU A 387 27.37 16.72 5.50
N ARG A 388 26.75 17.00 4.34
CA ARG A 388 27.41 17.73 3.25
C ARG A 388 27.80 19.16 3.63
N ALA A 389 27.13 19.77 4.59
CA ALA A 389 27.39 21.12 5.07
C ALA A 389 28.47 21.17 6.17
N VAL A 390 28.98 20.04 6.69
CA VAL A 390 30.05 20.01 7.68
C VAL A 390 31.36 20.45 7.04
N PRO A 391 32.01 21.54 7.55
CA PRO A 391 33.18 22.10 6.88
C PRO A 391 34.40 21.17 6.94
N SER A 392 34.69 20.57 8.12
CA SER A 392 35.84 19.68 8.31
C SER A 392 35.66 18.35 7.57
N PRO A 393 36.57 17.99 6.62
CA PRO A 393 36.49 16.71 5.90
C PRO A 393 36.58 15.50 6.82
N ASN A 394 37.44 15.53 7.84
CA ASN A 394 37.62 14.40 8.76
C ASN A 394 36.38 14.19 9.64
N VAL A 395 35.80 15.26 10.20
CA VAL A 395 34.58 15.19 10.99
C VAL A 395 33.43 14.71 10.13
N ARG A 396 33.32 15.23 8.91
CA ARG A 396 32.30 14.80 7.94
C ARG A 396 32.42 13.32 7.61
N ALA A 397 33.63 12.82 7.36
CA ALA A 397 33.87 11.42 7.06
C ALA A 397 33.51 10.52 8.26
N GLY A 398 33.90 10.89 9.48
CA GLY A 398 33.57 10.16 10.70
C GLY A 398 32.06 10.09 10.94
N MET A 399 31.36 11.25 10.83
CA MET A 399 29.88 11.28 10.95
C MET A 399 29.16 10.49 9.85
N ALA A 400 29.66 10.55 8.62
CA ALA A 400 29.09 9.77 7.50
C ALA A 400 29.31 8.27 7.71
N GLY A 401 30.48 7.86 8.19
CA GLY A 401 30.80 6.47 8.54
C GLY A 401 29.88 5.94 9.65
N LEU A 402 29.68 6.72 10.72
CA LEU A 402 28.75 6.35 11.79
C LEU A 402 27.31 6.22 11.29
N ALA A 403 26.82 7.19 10.51
CA ALA A 403 25.48 7.15 9.95
C ALA A 403 25.29 5.94 9.00
N ALA A 404 26.30 5.63 8.18
CA ALA A 404 26.30 4.47 7.31
C ALA A 404 26.27 3.16 8.12
N ALA A 405 27.09 3.05 9.18
CA ALA A 405 27.12 1.89 10.07
C ALA A 405 25.75 1.66 10.73
N CYS A 406 25.11 2.71 11.25
CA CYS A 406 23.76 2.62 11.82
C CYS A 406 22.73 2.16 10.78
N LEU A 407 22.75 2.71 9.57
CA LEU A 407 21.83 2.31 8.49
C LEU A 407 22.07 0.84 8.07
N ILE A 408 23.32 0.42 7.92
CA ILE A 408 23.68 -0.96 7.59
C ILE A 408 23.23 -1.91 8.70
N ALA A 409 23.41 -1.56 9.97
CA ALA A 409 22.98 -2.38 11.09
C ALA A 409 21.43 -2.54 11.10
N MET A 410 20.70 -1.44 10.87
CA MET A 410 19.22 -1.47 10.84
C MET A 410 18.66 -2.28 9.66
N ILE A 411 19.18 -2.07 8.45
CA ILE A 411 18.77 -2.77 7.24
C ILE A 411 19.23 -4.23 7.30
N GLY A 412 20.44 -4.45 7.80
CA GLY A 412 21.04 -5.77 7.99
C GLY A 412 20.27 -6.65 8.97
N GLU A 413 19.77 -6.09 10.09
CA GLU A 413 18.91 -6.81 11.04
C GLU A 413 17.67 -7.36 10.34
N SER A 414 16.98 -6.51 9.58
CA SER A 414 15.80 -6.90 8.81
C SER A 414 16.14 -7.94 7.73
N GLY A 415 17.24 -7.75 7.00
CA GLY A 415 17.70 -8.69 5.97
C GLY A 415 18.07 -10.06 6.53
N VAL A 416 18.78 -10.09 7.67
CA VAL A 416 19.12 -11.34 8.38
C VAL A 416 17.86 -12.06 8.87
N TRP A 417 16.88 -11.31 9.42
CA TRP A 417 15.61 -11.92 9.79
C TRP A 417 14.90 -12.53 8.59
N ILE A 418 14.81 -11.80 7.47
CA ILE A 418 14.18 -12.27 6.23
C ILE A 418 14.83 -13.58 5.76
N ALA A 419 16.16 -13.63 5.73
CA ALA A 419 16.89 -14.80 5.26
C ALA A 419 16.75 -16.02 6.17
N ARG A 420 16.77 -15.80 7.51
CA ARG A 420 16.73 -16.90 8.50
C ARG A 420 15.33 -17.47 8.74
N ASN A 421 14.29 -16.67 8.51
CA ASN A 421 12.92 -17.04 8.86
C ASN A 421 12.03 -17.24 7.62
N HIS A 422 12.62 -17.53 6.48
CA HIS A 422 11.86 -17.88 5.28
C HIS A 422 11.18 -19.26 5.46
N PRO A 423 9.88 -19.40 5.11
CA PRO A 423 8.94 -18.41 4.57
C PRO A 423 8.10 -17.65 5.62
N TYR A 424 8.50 -17.66 6.89
CA TYR A 424 7.74 -17.11 8.02
C TYR A 424 8.15 -15.69 8.43
N GLN A 425 8.65 -14.87 7.49
CA GLN A 425 9.12 -13.51 7.78
C GLN A 425 8.04 -12.59 8.37
N PHE A 426 6.77 -12.88 8.08
CA PHE A 426 5.61 -12.15 8.63
C PHE A 426 5.52 -12.24 10.16
N ALA A 427 6.10 -13.27 10.78
CA ALA A 427 6.15 -13.45 12.22
C ALA A 427 7.18 -12.54 12.93
N TYR A 428 7.70 -11.53 12.22
CA TYR A 428 8.68 -10.59 12.76
C TYR A 428 8.13 -9.78 13.93
N PHE A 429 8.90 -9.79 15.02
CA PHE A 429 8.83 -8.80 16.08
C PHE A 429 10.13 -8.00 16.14
N ALA A 430 9.99 -6.70 16.35
CA ALA A 430 11.13 -5.82 16.58
C ALA A 430 11.95 -6.30 17.79
N PRO A 431 13.27 -6.20 17.78
CA PRO A 431 14.12 -6.76 18.84
C PRO A 431 13.68 -6.43 20.27
N PRO A 432 13.26 -5.19 20.62
CA PRO A 432 12.76 -4.89 21.96
C PRO A 432 11.45 -5.59 22.33
N ALA A 433 10.68 -6.03 21.35
CA ALA A 433 9.37 -6.65 21.56
C ALA A 433 9.42 -8.19 21.61
N ARG A 434 10.50 -8.81 21.11
CA ARG A 434 10.64 -10.28 21.02
C ARG A 434 10.42 -11.02 22.34
N PRO A 435 10.91 -10.54 23.51
CA PRO A 435 10.70 -11.24 24.78
C PRO A 435 9.23 -11.38 25.18
N ASN A 436 8.37 -10.53 24.65
CA ASN A 436 6.94 -10.50 24.96
C ASN A 436 6.05 -10.93 23.79
N ALA A 437 6.61 -11.53 22.74
CA ALA A 437 5.87 -11.89 21.52
C ALA A 437 4.71 -12.85 21.82
N GLU A 438 4.87 -13.76 22.79
CA GLU A 438 3.85 -14.71 23.22
C GLU A 438 2.58 -14.04 23.79
N ALA A 439 2.69 -12.81 24.27
CA ALA A 439 1.55 -12.04 24.76
C ALA A 439 0.69 -11.43 23.64
N PHE A 440 1.04 -11.68 22.37
CA PHE A 440 0.37 -11.13 21.21
C PHE A 440 0.14 -12.21 20.16
N SER A 441 -1.08 -12.33 19.67
CA SER A 441 -1.41 -13.20 18.55
C SER A 441 -2.59 -12.68 17.76
N GLY A 442 -2.74 -13.19 16.55
CA GLY A 442 -3.89 -12.98 15.69
C GLY A 442 -3.96 -14.12 14.68
N ASP A 443 -5.13 -14.36 14.10
CA ASP A 443 -5.35 -15.50 13.19
C ASP A 443 -4.41 -15.52 11.99
N TYR A 444 -3.92 -14.36 11.58
CA TYR A 444 -2.99 -14.24 10.46
C TYR A 444 -1.58 -14.83 10.73
N TRP A 445 -1.29 -15.23 11.97
CA TRP A 445 -0.09 -15.98 12.33
C TRP A 445 -0.16 -17.45 11.95
N GLN A 446 -1.38 -17.96 11.71
CA GLN A 446 -1.65 -19.34 11.33
C GLN A 446 -1.61 -19.53 9.83
N LEU A 447 -0.70 -18.82 9.13
CA LEU A 447 -0.54 -19.03 7.71
C LEU A 447 -0.03 -20.45 7.46
N PRO A 448 -0.76 -21.22 6.68
CA PRO A 448 -0.34 -22.55 6.33
C PRO A 448 0.97 -22.50 5.56
N ASP A 449 1.82 -23.46 5.81
CA ASP A 449 2.99 -23.69 4.99
C ASP A 449 2.57 -24.26 3.60
N ARG A 450 3.56 -24.41 2.71
CA ARG A 450 3.36 -24.99 1.37
C ARG A 450 2.59 -26.31 1.36
N LYS A 451 2.64 -27.09 2.44
CA LYS A 451 1.98 -28.40 2.56
C LYS A 451 0.46 -28.30 2.69
N SER A 452 -0.07 -27.15 3.08
CA SER A 452 -1.52 -26.93 3.23
C SER A 452 -2.25 -26.67 1.91
N VAL A 453 -1.55 -26.60 0.79
CA VAL A 453 -2.09 -26.33 -0.55
C VAL A 453 -2.19 -27.61 -1.41
N VAL A 454 -1.83 -28.75 -0.85
CA VAL A 454 -1.88 -30.07 -1.53
C VAL A 454 -3.23 -30.73 -1.32
#